data_23cba3d3b0aaf8300e1f82af5e052033
#
_entry.id   23cba3d3b0aaf8300e1f82af5e052033
#
_cell.length_a   1.000
_cell.length_b   1.000
_cell.length_c   1.000
_cell.angle_alpha   90.00
_cell.angle_beta   90.00
_cell.angle_gamma   90.00
#
_symmetry.space_group_name_H-M   'P 1'
#
loop_
_entity.id
_entity.type
_entity.pdbx_description
1 polymer ?
#
loop_
_entity_poly.entity_id
_entity_poly.type
_entity_poly.pdbx_seq_one_letter_code
_entity_poly.pdbx_strand_id
1 'polypeptide(L)'
;MTQAHDAPTDSQTQQAQLDELAQLLFEGAQSGAAIKDLKGVSDDLLESVYAYAHRFYTDGRLDEAETFFRFLYLYDFYNGDYALGLAAVLQMKKDYAKAIDMYALAYALFKGDERPMLHVGQCHLAMGKLTLAKGCFETVQLRSTDPDLLARAKVYLQALASTGTAPPDSTEDTDSA
;
A
#
# COMPACT_ATOMS: atom_id res chain seq x y z
N MET A 1 -26.54 -31.13 49.41
CA MET A 1 -26.88 -30.08 48.48
C MET A 1 -25.59 -29.80 47.69
N THR A 2 -25.44 -30.40 46.53
CA THR A 2 -24.24 -30.27 45.66
C THR A 2 -24.56 -29.17 44.63
N GLN A 3 -23.86 -28.02 44.70
CA GLN A 3 -23.96 -26.99 43.68
C GLN A 3 -23.25 -27.50 42.42
N ALA A 4 -24.01 -27.66 41.36
CA ALA A 4 -23.47 -27.88 40.03
C ALA A 4 -22.77 -26.58 39.58
N HIS A 5 -21.48 -26.67 39.33
CA HIS A 5 -20.71 -25.59 38.72
C HIS A 5 -20.97 -25.68 37.22
N ASP A 6 -21.86 -24.82 36.70
CA ASP A 6 -22.11 -24.70 35.25
C ASP A 6 -20.84 -24.22 34.56
N ALA A 7 -20.27 -25.05 33.73
CA ALA A 7 -19.19 -24.68 32.83
C ALA A 7 -19.74 -23.63 31.80
N PRO A 8 -19.00 -22.60 31.46
CA PRO A 8 -19.45 -21.58 30.50
C PRO A 8 -19.75 -22.25 29.15
N THR A 9 -20.86 -21.88 28.54
CA THR A 9 -21.23 -22.33 27.20
C THR A 9 -20.25 -21.83 26.17
N ASP A 10 -20.03 -22.56 25.04
CA ASP A 10 -19.13 -22.17 23.95
C ASP A 10 -19.36 -20.74 23.49
N SER A 11 -20.62 -20.28 23.46
CA SER A 11 -20.99 -18.91 23.10
C SER A 11 -20.50 -17.87 24.12
N GLN A 12 -20.52 -18.18 25.41
CA GLN A 12 -20.01 -17.26 26.45
C GLN A 12 -18.48 -17.20 26.42
N THR A 13 -17.82 -18.28 26.09
CA THR A 13 -16.36 -18.34 25.94
C THR A 13 -15.92 -17.55 24.71
N GLN A 14 -16.64 -17.67 23.58
CA GLN A 14 -16.39 -16.87 22.37
C GLN A 14 -16.60 -15.38 22.61
N GLN A 15 -17.69 -15.00 23.29
CA GLN A 15 -17.94 -13.58 23.60
C GLN A 15 -16.85 -12.99 24.49
N ALA A 16 -16.43 -13.72 25.54
CA ALA A 16 -15.35 -13.27 26.42
C ALA A 16 -14.02 -13.08 25.66
N GLN A 17 -13.71 -13.96 24.70
CA GLN A 17 -12.51 -13.83 23.86
C GLN A 17 -12.59 -12.62 22.92
N LEU A 18 -13.77 -12.33 22.37
CA LEU A 18 -13.99 -11.15 21.53
C LEU A 18 -13.87 -9.86 22.33
N ASP A 19 -14.43 -9.83 23.55
CA ASP A 19 -14.36 -8.66 24.44
C ASP A 19 -12.91 -8.41 24.90
N GLU A 20 -12.15 -9.46 25.22
CA GLU A 20 -10.73 -9.37 25.56
C GLU A 20 -9.90 -8.83 24.38
N LEU A 21 -10.15 -9.35 23.17
CA LEU A 21 -9.48 -8.87 21.96
C LEU A 21 -9.83 -7.40 21.68
N ALA A 22 -11.10 -7.03 21.81
CA ALA A 22 -11.54 -5.64 21.61
C ALA A 22 -10.87 -4.69 22.61
N GLN A 23 -10.74 -5.10 23.86
CA GLN A 23 -10.07 -4.31 24.90
C GLN A 23 -8.57 -4.16 24.59
N LEU A 24 -7.88 -5.24 24.21
CA LEU A 24 -6.47 -5.20 23.80
C LEU A 24 -6.24 -4.28 22.62
N LEU A 25 -7.12 -4.33 21.61
CA LEU A 25 -7.03 -3.46 20.43
C LEU A 25 -7.27 -1.98 20.82
N PHE A 26 -8.22 -1.72 21.73
CA PHE A 26 -8.51 -0.38 22.20
C PHE A 26 -7.33 0.21 22.99
N GLU A 27 -6.76 -0.55 23.93
CA GLU A 27 -5.59 -0.16 24.70
C GLU A 27 -4.36 0.04 23.80
N GLY A 28 -4.15 -0.85 22.82
CA GLY A 28 -3.10 -0.74 21.82
C GLY A 28 -3.25 0.53 20.97
N ALA A 29 -4.46 0.84 20.52
CA ALA A 29 -4.74 2.05 19.77
C ALA A 29 -4.47 3.33 20.56
N GLN A 30 -4.79 3.33 21.85
CA GLN A 30 -4.51 4.48 22.75
C GLN A 30 -3.02 4.65 23.03
N SER A 31 -2.27 3.56 23.16
CA SER A 31 -0.82 3.60 23.44
C SER A 31 0.03 3.76 22.18
N GLY A 32 -0.57 3.66 20.98
CA GLY A 32 0.15 3.63 19.70
C GLY A 32 0.93 2.33 19.46
N ALA A 33 0.61 1.25 20.19
CA ALA A 33 1.25 -0.04 20.02
C ALA A 33 0.69 -0.78 18.80
N ALA A 34 1.56 -1.48 18.07
CA ALA A 34 1.15 -2.39 17.00
C ALA A 34 0.64 -3.72 17.59
N ILE A 35 -0.12 -4.48 16.82
CA ILE A 35 -0.63 -5.80 17.26
C ILE A 35 0.52 -6.75 17.62
N LYS A 36 1.66 -6.65 16.95
CA LYS A 36 2.87 -7.44 17.28
C LYS A 36 3.29 -7.26 18.75
N ASP A 37 3.25 -6.03 19.25
CA ASP A 37 3.66 -5.69 20.61
C ASP A 37 2.70 -6.31 21.64
N LEU A 38 1.39 -6.29 21.34
CA LEU A 38 0.34 -6.85 22.20
C LEU A 38 0.36 -8.39 22.23
N LYS A 39 0.78 -9.02 21.14
CA LYS A 39 0.80 -10.48 20.99
C LYS A 39 2.18 -11.08 21.21
N GLY A 40 3.20 -10.28 21.48
CA GLY A 40 4.57 -10.73 21.68
C GLY A 40 5.19 -11.39 20.45
N VAL A 41 4.79 -10.95 19.25
CA VAL A 41 5.35 -11.44 17.99
C VAL A 41 6.71 -10.79 17.78
N SER A 42 7.76 -11.62 17.65
CA SER A 42 9.13 -11.11 17.48
C SER A 42 9.33 -10.46 16.11
N ASP A 43 10.20 -9.44 16.07
CA ASP A 43 10.59 -8.79 14.82
C ASP A 43 11.27 -9.78 13.86
N ASP A 44 12.08 -10.73 14.37
CA ASP A 44 12.74 -11.79 13.56
C ASP A 44 11.72 -12.66 12.81
N LEU A 45 10.56 -12.96 13.44
CA LEU A 45 9.50 -13.70 12.79
C LEU A 45 8.87 -12.86 11.66
N LEU A 46 8.59 -11.58 11.93
CA LEU A 46 8.01 -10.69 10.90
C LEU A 46 8.99 -10.46 9.75
N GLU A 47 10.29 -10.37 10.02
CA GLU A 47 11.32 -10.27 8.98
C GLU A 47 11.37 -11.53 8.11
N SER A 48 11.28 -12.70 8.72
CA SER A 48 11.20 -13.97 7.99
C SER A 48 9.96 -14.04 7.10
N VAL A 49 8.80 -13.62 7.62
CA VAL A 49 7.54 -13.55 6.85
C VAL A 49 7.66 -12.53 5.71
N TYR A 50 8.32 -11.39 5.93
CA TYR A 50 8.59 -10.38 4.91
C TYR A 50 9.45 -10.95 3.77
N ALA A 51 10.50 -11.70 4.10
CA ALA A 51 11.34 -12.36 3.10
C ALA A 51 10.53 -13.33 2.22
N TYR A 52 9.60 -14.10 2.79
CA TYR A 52 8.67 -14.95 2.03
C TYR A 52 7.71 -14.13 1.16
N ALA A 53 7.11 -13.07 1.71
CA ALA A 53 6.23 -12.18 0.98
C ALA A 53 6.93 -11.59 -0.26
N HIS A 54 8.16 -11.12 -0.07
CA HIS A 54 8.99 -10.57 -1.15
C HIS A 54 9.35 -11.62 -2.19
N ARG A 55 9.68 -12.85 -1.78
CA ARG A 55 9.94 -13.95 -2.69
C ARG A 55 8.72 -14.28 -3.54
N PHE A 56 7.53 -14.40 -2.95
CA PHE A 56 6.30 -14.63 -3.70
C PHE A 56 6.02 -13.51 -4.70
N TYR A 57 6.29 -12.26 -4.32
CA TYR A 57 6.17 -11.11 -5.21
C TYR A 57 7.12 -11.22 -6.42
N THR A 58 8.39 -11.55 -6.18
CA THR A 58 9.39 -11.69 -7.26
C THR A 58 9.12 -12.88 -8.16
N ASP A 59 8.56 -13.96 -7.62
CA ASP A 59 8.15 -15.16 -8.35
C ASP A 59 6.82 -14.96 -9.14
N GLY A 60 6.18 -13.77 -9.01
CA GLY A 60 4.90 -13.46 -9.66
C GLY A 60 3.69 -14.13 -9.01
N ARG A 61 3.84 -14.74 -7.84
CA ARG A 61 2.79 -15.37 -7.05
C ARG A 61 2.05 -14.30 -6.22
N LEU A 62 1.28 -13.49 -6.92
CA LEU A 62 0.74 -12.26 -6.37
C LEU A 62 -0.33 -12.47 -5.28
N ASP A 63 -1.11 -13.56 -5.34
CA ASP A 63 -2.13 -13.84 -4.32
C ASP A 63 -1.51 -14.24 -3.00
N GLU A 64 -0.45 -15.05 -3.04
CA GLU A 64 0.30 -15.41 -1.84
C GLU A 64 1.06 -14.19 -1.30
N ALA A 65 1.73 -13.43 -2.16
CA ALA A 65 2.40 -12.20 -1.74
C ALA A 65 1.43 -11.23 -1.05
N GLU A 66 0.23 -11.03 -1.62
CA GLU A 66 -0.81 -10.19 -1.01
C GLU A 66 -1.20 -10.68 0.38
N THR A 67 -1.41 -11.99 0.52
CA THR A 67 -1.79 -12.59 1.81
C THR A 67 -0.73 -12.33 2.87
N PHE A 68 0.55 -12.54 2.54
CA PHE A 68 1.65 -12.33 3.49
C PHE A 68 1.88 -10.84 3.79
N PHE A 69 1.82 -9.94 2.80
CA PHE A 69 1.95 -8.50 3.06
C PHE A 69 0.77 -7.94 3.85
N ARG A 70 -0.46 -8.45 3.65
CA ARG A 70 -1.62 -8.10 4.48
C ARG A 70 -1.44 -8.53 5.94
N PHE A 71 -0.92 -9.74 6.15
CA PHE A 71 -0.59 -10.22 7.48
C PHE A 71 0.43 -9.31 8.17
N LEU A 72 1.55 -9.01 7.50
CA LEU A 72 2.58 -8.12 8.03
C LEU A 72 2.04 -6.75 8.39
N TYR A 73 1.29 -6.13 7.47
CA TYR A 73 0.66 -4.83 7.68
C TYR A 73 -0.34 -4.84 8.84
N LEU A 74 -1.09 -5.93 9.02
CA LEU A 74 -2.01 -6.06 10.15
C LEU A 74 -1.26 -6.12 11.49
N TYR A 75 -0.14 -6.82 11.53
CA TYR A 75 0.64 -6.98 12.77
C TYR A 75 1.48 -5.75 13.11
N ASP A 76 1.99 -5.04 12.11
CA ASP A 76 2.73 -3.78 12.30
C ASP A 76 2.36 -2.75 11.22
N PHE A 77 1.26 -2.04 11.45
CA PHE A 77 0.75 -1.02 10.52
C PHE A 77 1.56 0.29 10.54
N TYR A 78 2.53 0.43 11.46
CA TYR A 78 3.49 1.54 11.44
C TYR A 78 4.72 1.26 10.59
N ASN A 79 4.89 0.04 10.12
CA ASN A 79 5.99 -0.30 9.22
C ASN A 79 5.66 0.09 7.78
N GLY A 80 6.34 1.14 7.29
CA GLY A 80 6.13 1.66 5.93
C GLY A 80 6.49 0.66 4.83
N ASP A 81 7.46 -0.24 5.06
CA ASP A 81 7.87 -1.24 4.07
C ASP A 81 6.78 -2.30 3.85
N TYR A 82 5.99 -2.63 4.87
CA TYR A 82 4.86 -3.55 4.72
C TYR A 82 3.73 -2.94 3.90
N ALA A 83 3.41 -1.66 4.16
CA ALA A 83 2.45 -0.92 3.34
C ALA A 83 2.94 -0.76 1.89
N LEU A 84 4.23 -0.47 1.70
CA LEU A 84 4.87 -0.34 0.38
C LEU A 84 4.82 -1.67 -0.39
N GLY A 85 5.15 -2.79 0.27
CA GLY A 85 5.10 -4.13 -0.31
C GLY A 85 3.68 -4.52 -0.75
N LEU A 86 2.68 -4.29 0.12
CA LEU A 86 1.28 -4.52 -0.22
C LEU A 86 0.83 -3.67 -1.41
N ALA A 87 1.21 -2.39 -1.42
CA ALA A 87 0.91 -1.49 -2.53
C ALA A 87 1.50 -1.98 -3.86
N ALA A 88 2.76 -2.46 -3.85
CA ALA A 88 3.42 -3.00 -5.03
C ALA A 88 2.71 -4.25 -5.58
N VAL A 89 2.28 -5.15 -4.70
CA VAL A 89 1.48 -6.33 -5.10
C VAL A 89 0.14 -5.90 -5.73
N LEU A 90 -0.58 -4.98 -5.11
CA LEU A 90 -1.85 -4.46 -5.63
C LEU A 90 -1.67 -3.77 -7.00
N GLN A 91 -0.58 -3.03 -7.18
CA GLN A 91 -0.22 -2.42 -8.46
C GLN A 91 0.00 -3.49 -9.54
N MET A 92 0.75 -4.56 -9.23
CA MET A 92 0.97 -5.68 -10.15
C MET A 92 -0.34 -6.42 -10.49
N LYS A 93 -1.26 -6.52 -9.55
CA LYS A 93 -2.62 -7.05 -9.75
C LYS A 93 -3.54 -6.08 -10.49
N LYS A 94 -3.08 -4.89 -10.83
CA LYS A 94 -3.82 -3.79 -11.48
C LYS A 94 -4.96 -3.21 -10.65
N ASP A 95 -5.00 -3.49 -9.34
CA ASP A 95 -5.91 -2.81 -8.40
C ASP A 95 -5.30 -1.47 -8.01
N TYR A 96 -5.23 -0.57 -9.00
CA TYR A 96 -4.52 0.71 -8.87
C TYR A 96 -5.12 1.62 -7.80
N ALA A 97 -6.43 1.54 -7.56
CA ALA A 97 -7.08 2.36 -6.55
C ALA A 97 -6.57 1.99 -5.14
N LYS A 98 -6.62 0.71 -4.79
CA LYS A 98 -6.10 0.25 -3.49
C LYS A 98 -4.59 0.38 -3.39
N ALA A 99 -3.85 0.22 -4.50
CA ALA A 99 -2.40 0.45 -4.53
C ALA A 99 -2.07 1.90 -4.15
N ILE A 100 -2.80 2.87 -4.69
CA ILE A 100 -2.63 4.30 -4.37
C ILE A 100 -2.86 4.56 -2.88
N ASP A 101 -3.91 3.98 -2.29
CA ASP A 101 -4.21 4.15 -0.86
C ASP A 101 -3.05 3.61 0.01
N MET A 102 -2.52 2.43 -0.32
CA MET A 102 -1.40 1.83 0.40
C MET A 102 -0.08 2.59 0.17
N TYR A 103 0.18 3.10 -1.04
CA TYR A 103 1.33 3.97 -1.29
C TYR A 103 1.23 5.30 -0.55
N ALA A 104 0.03 5.91 -0.47
CA ALA A 104 -0.18 7.13 0.30
C ALA A 104 0.11 6.91 1.79
N LEU A 105 -0.28 5.76 2.33
CA LEU A 105 0.03 5.38 3.70
C LEU A 105 1.54 5.19 3.90
N ALA A 106 2.21 4.43 3.00
CA ALA A 106 3.66 4.26 3.05
C ALA A 106 4.38 5.61 2.99
N TYR A 107 3.93 6.53 2.13
CA TYR A 107 4.46 7.88 2.02
C TYR A 107 4.35 8.68 3.33
N ALA A 108 3.21 8.54 4.03
CA ALA A 108 3.01 9.20 5.32
C ALA A 108 3.91 8.62 6.43
N LEU A 109 4.23 7.32 6.36
CA LEU A 109 5.10 6.64 7.32
C LEU A 109 6.59 6.90 7.04
N PHE A 110 6.98 7.03 5.78
CA PHE A 110 8.35 7.36 5.38
C PHE A 110 8.58 8.86 5.41
N LYS A 111 9.44 9.33 6.29
CA LYS A 111 9.80 10.75 6.36
C LYS A 111 10.85 11.08 5.29
N GLY A 112 10.42 11.66 4.17
CA GLY A 112 11.32 12.13 3.10
C GLY A 112 11.72 11.07 2.08
N ASP A 113 11.00 9.96 1.99
CA ASP A 113 11.15 8.96 0.94
C ASP A 113 10.06 9.16 -0.13
N GLU A 114 10.48 9.54 -1.32
CA GLU A 114 9.58 9.81 -2.44
C GLU A 114 9.31 8.57 -3.33
N ARG A 115 9.83 7.39 -2.99
CA ARG A 115 9.53 6.13 -3.72
C ARG A 115 8.03 5.88 -3.87
N PRO A 116 7.21 5.97 -2.79
CA PRO A 116 5.77 5.75 -2.91
C PRO A 116 5.11 6.74 -3.87
N MET A 117 5.53 8.02 -3.85
CA MET A 117 4.97 9.06 -4.72
C MET A 117 5.23 8.77 -6.20
N LEU A 118 6.40 8.24 -6.55
CA LEU A 118 6.69 7.79 -7.91
C LEU A 118 5.73 6.69 -8.36
N HIS A 119 5.46 5.71 -7.49
CA HIS A 119 4.53 4.61 -7.77
C HIS A 119 3.06 5.06 -7.86
N VAL A 120 2.63 6.02 -7.04
CA VAL A 120 1.31 6.68 -7.18
C VAL A 120 1.17 7.29 -8.57
N GLY A 121 2.20 8.01 -9.04
CA GLY A 121 2.23 8.56 -10.39
C GLY A 121 2.08 7.48 -11.47
N GLN A 122 2.76 6.34 -11.33
CA GLN A 122 2.63 5.20 -12.23
C GLN A 122 1.22 4.61 -12.23
N CYS A 123 0.60 4.46 -11.06
CA CYS A 123 -0.79 3.99 -10.95
C CYS A 123 -1.75 4.95 -11.64
N HIS A 124 -1.61 6.26 -11.42
CA HIS A 124 -2.43 7.26 -12.11
C HIS A 124 -2.23 7.22 -13.63
N LEU A 125 -0.99 7.03 -14.09
CA LEU A 125 -0.69 6.89 -15.51
C LEU A 125 -1.38 5.66 -16.10
N ALA A 126 -1.31 4.51 -15.43
CA ALA A 126 -1.99 3.28 -15.84
C ALA A 126 -3.53 3.40 -15.88
N MET A 127 -4.09 4.30 -15.06
CA MET A 127 -5.52 4.64 -15.06
C MET A 127 -5.90 5.72 -16.08
N GLY A 128 -4.95 6.22 -16.89
CA GLY A 128 -5.19 7.32 -17.84
C GLY A 128 -5.36 8.69 -17.19
N LYS A 129 -5.08 8.85 -15.90
CA LYS A 129 -5.21 10.10 -15.14
C LYS A 129 -3.95 10.95 -15.27
N LEU A 130 -3.67 11.43 -16.47
CA LEU A 130 -2.38 12.03 -16.85
C LEU A 130 -2.00 13.26 -16.01
N THR A 131 -2.97 14.11 -15.67
CA THR A 131 -2.74 15.32 -14.85
C THR A 131 -2.30 14.96 -13.44
N LEU A 132 -2.94 13.94 -12.83
CA LEU A 132 -2.56 13.45 -11.49
C LEU A 132 -1.19 12.77 -11.53
N ALA A 133 -0.93 11.96 -12.55
CA ALA A 133 0.38 11.32 -12.73
C ALA A 133 1.49 12.37 -12.85
N LYS A 134 1.27 13.42 -13.66
CA LYS A 134 2.22 14.53 -13.81
C LYS A 134 2.52 15.19 -12.47
N GLY A 135 1.50 15.55 -11.68
CA GLY A 135 1.68 16.16 -10.37
C GLY A 135 2.51 15.32 -9.40
N CYS A 136 2.31 13.99 -9.42
CA CYS A 136 3.12 13.06 -8.61
C CYS A 136 4.60 13.09 -9.04
N PHE A 137 4.90 13.01 -10.34
CA PHE A 137 6.27 13.03 -10.83
C PHE A 137 6.95 14.39 -10.60
N GLU A 138 6.23 15.49 -10.72
CA GLU A 138 6.71 16.83 -10.35
C GLU A 138 7.04 16.93 -8.87
N THR A 139 6.22 16.32 -8.00
CA THR A 139 6.50 16.23 -6.56
C THR A 139 7.80 15.49 -6.28
N VAL A 140 8.04 14.34 -6.95
CA VAL A 140 9.30 13.61 -6.85
C VAL A 140 10.48 14.47 -7.30
N GLN A 141 10.36 15.20 -8.42
CA GLN A 141 11.40 16.10 -8.91
C GLN A 141 11.74 17.23 -7.94
N LEU A 142 10.73 17.70 -7.20
CA LEU A 142 10.90 18.82 -6.27
C LEU A 142 11.49 18.39 -4.92
N ARG A 143 11.14 17.18 -4.45
CA ARG A 143 11.39 16.78 -3.06
C ARG A 143 12.44 15.71 -2.89
N SER A 144 12.66 14.85 -3.91
CA SER A 144 13.65 13.79 -3.83
C SER A 144 15.06 14.33 -3.97
N THR A 145 15.97 13.71 -3.22
CA THR A 145 17.43 13.89 -3.39
C THR A 145 18.08 12.64 -4.01
N ASP A 146 17.30 11.59 -4.27
CA ASP A 146 17.78 10.35 -4.86
C ASP A 146 17.90 10.51 -6.39
N PRO A 147 19.12 10.38 -6.95
CA PRO A 147 19.36 10.57 -8.39
C PRO A 147 18.57 9.59 -9.27
N ASP A 148 18.35 8.35 -8.82
CA ASP A 148 17.64 7.33 -9.58
C ASP A 148 16.14 7.65 -9.64
N LEU A 149 15.56 8.09 -8.53
CA LEU A 149 14.17 8.55 -8.51
C LEU A 149 13.96 9.79 -9.37
N LEU A 150 14.88 10.76 -9.30
CA LEU A 150 14.85 11.96 -10.13
C LEU A 150 14.93 11.62 -11.62
N ALA A 151 15.83 10.71 -12.00
CA ALA A 151 15.97 10.25 -13.39
C ALA A 151 14.68 9.58 -13.89
N ARG A 152 14.10 8.69 -13.08
CA ARG A 152 12.84 7.99 -13.43
C ARG A 152 11.67 8.96 -13.56
N ALA A 153 11.49 9.88 -12.63
CA ALA A 153 10.42 10.88 -12.68
C ALA A 153 10.57 11.80 -13.93
N LYS A 154 11.80 12.18 -14.25
CA LYS A 154 12.10 12.97 -15.47
C LYS A 154 11.67 12.26 -16.75
N VAL A 155 11.94 10.95 -16.87
CA VAL A 155 11.52 10.16 -18.04
C VAL A 155 10.00 10.17 -18.19
N TYR A 156 9.24 9.96 -17.10
CA TYR A 156 7.78 10.02 -17.15
C TYR A 156 7.25 11.40 -17.54
N LEU A 157 7.84 12.47 -16.99
CA LEU A 157 7.45 13.84 -17.34
C LEU A 157 7.72 14.17 -18.82
N GLN A 158 8.85 13.72 -19.37
CA GLN A 158 9.16 13.89 -20.79
C GLN A 158 8.18 13.12 -21.68
N ALA A 159 7.84 11.88 -21.32
CA ALA A 159 6.85 11.10 -22.06
C ALA A 159 5.47 11.77 -22.05
N LEU A 160 5.04 12.29 -20.90
CA LEU A 160 3.77 13.03 -20.79
C LEU A 160 3.76 14.32 -21.60
N ALA A 161 4.88 15.04 -21.69
CA ALA A 161 4.99 16.25 -22.50
C ALA A 161 4.87 15.95 -24.00
N SER A 162 5.46 14.84 -24.46
CA SER A 162 5.41 14.45 -25.88
C SER A 162 4.02 13.98 -26.32
N THR A 163 3.23 13.41 -25.43
CA THR A 163 1.84 12.99 -25.73
C THR A 163 0.85 14.16 -25.79
N GLY A 164 1.16 15.29 -25.14
CA GLY A 164 0.35 16.51 -25.15
C GLY A 164 0.56 17.43 -26.38
N THR A 165 1.51 17.10 -27.25
CA THR A 165 1.86 17.89 -28.45
C THR A 165 1.35 17.32 -29.77
N ALA A 166 0.42 16.35 -29.77
CA ALA A 166 -0.27 15.96 -30.99
C ALA A 166 -1.14 17.13 -31.48
N PRO A 167 -0.93 17.65 -32.71
CA PRO A 167 -1.76 18.74 -33.21
C PRO A 167 -3.22 18.27 -33.33
N PRO A 168 -4.21 19.15 -33.14
CA PRO A 168 -5.59 18.82 -33.45
C PRO A 168 -5.67 18.44 -34.93
N ASP A 169 -6.26 17.29 -35.20
CA ASP A 169 -6.54 16.79 -36.52
C ASP A 169 -7.33 17.86 -37.26
N SER A 170 -6.68 18.48 -38.23
CA SER A 170 -7.31 19.44 -39.12
C SER A 170 -8.16 18.64 -40.13
N THR A 171 -9.37 18.32 -39.73
CA THR A 171 -10.43 18.00 -40.70
C THR A 171 -10.74 19.29 -41.45
N GLU A 172 -10.01 19.53 -42.52
CA GLU A 172 -10.44 20.45 -43.55
C GLU A 172 -11.74 19.90 -44.17
N ASP A 173 -12.85 20.49 -43.75
CA ASP A 173 -14.10 20.45 -44.52
C ASP A 173 -13.84 21.15 -45.87
N THR A 174 -13.51 20.37 -46.89
CA THR A 174 -13.66 20.81 -48.26
C THR A 174 -15.10 20.59 -48.70
N ASP A 175 -15.95 21.51 -48.29
CA ASP A 175 -17.24 21.70 -48.97
C ASP A 175 -16.95 22.56 -50.20
N SER A 176 -17.15 22.00 -51.37
CA SER A 176 -17.10 22.68 -52.66
C SER A 176 -18.32 22.37 -53.48
N ALA A 177 -19.18 23.39 -53.59
CA ALA A 177 -20.03 23.77 -54.73
C ALA A 177 -20.86 22.69 -55.45
#